data_dc288d98ae12ccd8a114dcc087c90526
#
_entry.id   dc288d98ae12ccd8a114dcc087c90526
#
_cell.length_a   1.000
_cell.length_b   1.000
_cell.length_c   1.000
_cell.angle_alpha   90.00
_cell.angle_beta   90.00
_cell.angle_gamma   90.00
#
_symmetry.space_group_name_H-M   'P 1'
#
loop_
_entity.id
_entity.type
_entity.pdbx_description
1 polymer ?
#
loop_
_entity_poly.entity_id
_entity_poly.type
_entity_poly.pdbx_seq_one_letter_code
_entity_poly.pdbx_strand_id
1 'polypeptide(L)'
;VIPARRAVVLGLVQGPAELLPVSSSAHIVLVPWLAGWDWEGVDPEVRKSFEVALHTGAAAALLIGQRHLIAEELRAFDLRGAVVLALSFLPAAVVGYKFERPIERHLGGPRATAYGLLAGAAAMLVADTRPQLRGRGEAGAADGLALGVAQAAALAPGVSRNGITLAAARWRRFSRDQANLLSRTIALPIIVGATALKGTRLARRGASPELRRSVAIGVAASFASTLASQRLIKLVERDRALWPYAAYRAALAAAVLARLRRGD
;
A
#
# COMPACT_ATOMS: atom_id res chain seq x y z
N VAL A 1 1.15 24.39 -6.06
CA VAL A 1 2.31 23.93 -5.24
C VAL A 1 1.79 23.37 -3.93
N ILE A 2 2.37 22.27 -3.45
CA ILE A 2 2.01 21.65 -2.17
C ILE A 2 2.74 22.36 -1.03
N PRO A 3 2.05 23.02 -0.08
CA PRO A 3 2.71 23.70 1.04
C PRO A 3 3.51 22.72 1.90
N ALA A 4 4.66 23.15 2.43
CA ALA A 4 5.56 22.33 3.24
C ALA A 4 4.84 21.64 4.43
N ARG A 5 3.95 22.37 5.12
CA ARG A 5 3.13 21.80 6.22
C ARG A 5 2.27 20.62 5.77
N ARG A 6 1.66 20.69 4.58
CA ARG A 6 0.84 19.60 4.01
C ARG A 6 1.73 18.42 3.60
N ALA A 7 2.92 18.70 3.06
CA ALA A 7 3.90 17.67 2.74
C ALA A 7 4.36 16.90 3.99
N VAL A 8 4.62 17.60 5.10
CA VAL A 8 4.96 16.97 6.39
C VAL A 8 3.79 16.11 6.88
N VAL A 9 2.56 16.63 6.92
CA VAL A 9 1.39 15.87 7.41
C VAL A 9 1.20 14.59 6.61
N LEU A 10 1.21 14.67 5.27
CA LEU A 10 1.03 13.48 4.43
C LEU A 10 2.20 12.49 4.58
N GLY A 11 3.43 12.99 4.72
CA GLY A 11 4.58 12.14 5.02
C GLY A 11 4.46 11.43 6.38
N LEU A 12 3.99 12.12 7.41
CA LEU A 12 3.78 11.51 8.74
C LEU A 12 2.66 10.46 8.72
N VAL A 13 1.59 10.70 7.98
CA VAL A 13 0.48 9.75 7.81
C VAL A 13 0.91 8.51 7.01
N GLN A 14 1.81 8.69 6.03
CA GLN A 14 2.27 7.60 5.17
C GLN A 14 2.91 6.46 5.96
N GLY A 15 3.73 6.75 6.98
CA GLY A 15 4.45 5.73 7.74
C GLY A 15 3.56 4.65 8.34
N PRO A 16 2.69 4.98 9.30
CA PRO A 16 1.78 3.99 9.89
C PRO A 16 0.80 3.39 8.88
N ALA A 17 0.32 4.17 7.90
CA ALA A 17 -0.64 3.69 6.91
C ALA A 17 -0.01 2.69 5.90
N GLU A 18 1.29 2.76 5.65
CA GLU A 18 2.01 1.81 4.81
C GLU A 18 2.26 0.48 5.53
N LEU A 19 2.53 0.54 6.84
CA LEU A 19 2.86 -0.64 7.64
C LEU A 19 1.63 -1.44 8.07
N LEU A 20 0.53 -0.75 8.32
CA LEU A 20 -0.74 -1.36 8.70
C LEU A 20 -1.59 -1.70 7.47
N PRO A 21 -2.47 -2.70 7.54
CA PRO A 21 -3.33 -3.07 6.40
C PRO A 21 -4.55 -2.12 6.27
N VAL A 22 -4.31 -0.78 6.32
CA VAL A 22 -5.36 0.26 6.34
C VAL A 22 -5.42 1.12 5.07
N SER A 23 -4.53 0.88 4.10
CA SER A 23 -4.43 1.59 2.81
C SER A 23 -3.79 2.98 2.87
N SER A 24 -2.47 3.04 2.69
CA SER A 24 -1.73 4.31 2.59
C SER A 24 -2.23 5.20 1.44
N SER A 25 -2.53 4.62 0.28
CA SER A 25 -3.10 5.36 -0.87
C SER A 25 -4.44 6.03 -0.53
N ALA A 26 -5.31 5.35 0.23
CA ALA A 26 -6.56 5.96 0.69
C ALA A 26 -6.29 7.18 1.58
N HIS A 27 -5.33 7.10 2.47
CA HIS A 27 -5.02 8.22 3.37
C HIS A 27 -4.46 9.43 2.62
N ILE A 28 -3.62 9.22 1.61
CA ILE A 28 -3.10 10.32 0.78
C ILE A 28 -4.21 11.04 0.02
N VAL A 29 -5.25 10.32 -0.42
CA VAL A 29 -6.42 10.89 -1.10
C VAL A 29 -7.38 11.53 -0.10
N LEU A 30 -7.70 10.82 0.99
CA LEU A 30 -8.80 11.19 1.88
C LEU A 30 -8.40 12.24 2.93
N VAL A 31 -7.14 12.28 3.39
CA VAL A 31 -6.72 13.28 4.38
C VAL A 31 -6.83 14.71 3.84
N PRO A 32 -6.32 15.03 2.63
CA PRO A 32 -6.54 16.34 2.04
C PRO A 32 -8.02 16.68 1.87
N TRP A 33 -8.80 15.73 1.37
CA TRP A 33 -10.23 15.93 1.14
C TRP A 33 -11.02 16.14 2.45
N LEU A 34 -10.78 15.34 3.48
CA LEU A 34 -11.39 15.49 4.80
C LEU A 34 -10.98 16.78 5.50
N ALA A 35 -9.76 17.23 5.29
CA ALA A 35 -9.24 18.48 5.85
C ALA A 35 -9.68 19.73 5.07
N GLY A 36 -10.47 19.58 4.01
CA GLY A 36 -10.90 20.70 3.16
C GLY A 36 -9.75 21.41 2.48
N TRP A 37 -8.65 20.69 2.17
CA TRP A 37 -7.58 21.29 1.41
C TRP A 37 -7.98 21.41 -0.05
N ASP A 38 -7.59 22.50 -0.69
CA ASP A 38 -7.69 22.61 -2.15
C ASP A 38 -6.66 21.67 -2.78
N TRP A 39 -7.03 20.37 -2.80
CA TRP A 39 -6.21 19.30 -3.37
C TRP A 39 -6.55 19.08 -4.85
N GLU A 40 -7.77 19.38 -5.25
CA GLU A 40 -8.22 19.27 -6.63
C GLU A 40 -7.63 20.38 -7.50
N GLY A 41 -7.40 21.57 -6.93
CA GLY A 41 -6.69 22.66 -7.59
C GLY A 41 -5.18 22.44 -7.78
N VAL A 42 -4.61 21.41 -7.16
CA VAL A 42 -3.24 20.99 -7.45
C VAL A 42 -3.22 20.17 -8.74
N ASP A 43 -2.32 20.50 -9.67
CA ASP A 43 -2.12 19.77 -10.91
C ASP A 43 -2.07 18.25 -10.67
N PRO A 44 -2.83 17.42 -11.41
CA PRO A 44 -2.90 15.98 -11.21
C PRO A 44 -1.54 15.27 -11.29
N GLU A 45 -0.65 15.73 -12.17
CA GLU A 45 0.69 15.15 -12.30
C GLU A 45 1.56 15.49 -11.10
N VAL A 46 1.43 16.71 -10.55
CA VAL A 46 2.12 17.13 -9.34
C VAL A 46 1.64 16.30 -8.15
N ARG A 47 0.34 16.09 -8.02
CA ARG A 47 -0.24 15.21 -6.98
C ARG A 47 0.34 13.80 -7.08
N LYS A 48 0.33 13.24 -8.27
CA LYS A 48 0.83 11.88 -8.50
C LYS A 48 2.32 11.75 -8.22
N SER A 49 3.10 12.73 -8.67
CA SER A 49 4.53 12.79 -8.40
C SER A 49 4.83 12.85 -6.90
N PHE A 50 4.02 13.61 -6.16
CA PHE A 50 4.15 13.73 -4.73
C PHE A 50 3.77 12.42 -3.99
N GLU A 51 2.67 11.76 -4.39
CA GLU A 51 2.29 10.44 -3.86
C GLU A 51 3.43 9.42 -4.02
N VAL A 52 4.00 9.37 -5.22
CA VAL A 52 5.13 8.49 -5.52
C VAL A 52 6.34 8.80 -4.64
N ALA A 53 6.60 10.08 -4.42
CA ALA A 53 7.70 10.52 -3.56
C ALA A 53 7.49 10.06 -2.10
N LEU A 54 6.27 10.14 -1.57
CA LEU A 54 5.95 9.62 -0.24
C LEU A 54 6.21 8.11 -0.15
N HIS A 55 5.78 7.35 -1.15
CA HIS A 55 6.05 5.90 -1.21
C HIS A 55 7.56 5.61 -1.34
N THR A 56 8.33 6.48 -2.00
CA THR A 56 9.79 6.35 -2.08
C THR A 56 10.44 6.45 -0.69
N GLY A 57 10.02 7.44 0.10
CA GLY A 57 10.48 7.59 1.48
C GLY A 57 10.15 6.37 2.34
N ALA A 58 8.90 5.89 2.25
CA ALA A 58 8.47 4.69 2.96
C ALA A 58 9.26 3.44 2.51
N ALA A 59 9.47 3.26 1.20
CA ALA A 59 10.23 2.14 0.65
C ALA A 59 11.67 2.10 1.18
N ALA A 60 12.35 3.24 1.20
CA ALA A 60 13.70 3.34 1.72
C ALA A 60 13.75 2.95 3.22
N ALA A 61 12.81 3.43 4.02
CA ALA A 61 12.70 3.06 5.43
C ALA A 61 12.41 1.57 5.63
N LEU A 62 11.55 0.97 4.79
CA LEU A 62 11.23 -0.46 4.81
C LEU A 62 12.45 -1.32 4.46
N LEU A 63 13.21 -0.94 3.43
CA LEU A 63 14.43 -1.66 3.05
C LEU A 63 15.45 -1.70 4.21
N ILE A 64 15.64 -0.57 4.89
CA ILE A 64 16.53 -0.49 6.06
C ILE A 64 15.98 -1.32 7.22
N GLY A 65 14.72 -1.16 7.56
CA GLY A 65 14.11 -1.79 8.72
C GLY A 65 13.87 -3.28 8.56
N GLN A 66 13.71 -3.77 7.34
CA GLN A 66 13.51 -5.18 7.03
C GLN A 66 14.77 -5.86 6.46
N ARG A 67 15.94 -5.25 6.59
CA ARG A 67 17.20 -5.78 6.04
C ARG A 67 17.51 -7.21 6.47
N HIS A 68 17.16 -7.59 7.69
CA HIS A 68 17.37 -8.96 8.19
C HIS A 68 16.44 -9.95 7.48
N LEU A 69 15.14 -9.61 7.37
CA LEU A 69 14.18 -10.41 6.60
C LEU A 69 14.63 -10.56 5.15
N ILE A 70 15.06 -9.48 4.52
CA ILE A 70 15.55 -9.50 3.13
C ILE A 70 16.77 -10.43 3.02
N ALA A 71 17.71 -10.34 3.94
CA ALA A 71 18.89 -11.20 3.94
C ALA A 71 18.53 -12.68 4.15
N GLU A 72 17.59 -13.00 5.02
CA GLU A 72 17.08 -14.35 5.23
C GLU A 72 16.39 -14.90 3.98
N GLU A 73 15.51 -14.11 3.36
CA GLU A 73 14.83 -14.51 2.12
C GLU A 73 15.80 -14.74 0.96
N LEU A 74 16.82 -13.89 0.82
CA LEU A 74 17.85 -14.06 -0.21
C LEU A 74 18.70 -15.31 0.00
N ARG A 75 18.98 -15.68 1.27
CA ARG A 75 19.72 -16.92 1.58
C ARG A 75 18.90 -18.19 1.36
N ALA A 76 17.59 -18.11 1.62
CA ALA A 76 16.63 -19.20 1.44
C ALA A 76 16.03 -19.27 0.04
N PHE A 77 16.49 -18.39 -0.88
CA PHE A 77 15.88 -18.23 -2.21
C PHE A 77 16.17 -19.47 -3.08
N ASP A 78 15.11 -20.15 -3.46
CA ASP A 78 15.13 -21.33 -4.32
C ASP A 78 14.24 -21.13 -5.56
N LEU A 79 14.21 -22.12 -6.44
CA LEU A 79 13.38 -22.07 -7.66
C LEU A 79 11.88 -21.95 -7.34
N ARG A 80 11.43 -22.59 -6.25
CA ARG A 80 10.02 -22.51 -5.81
C ARG A 80 9.68 -21.08 -5.35
N GLY A 81 10.52 -20.48 -4.54
CA GLY A 81 10.39 -19.08 -4.11
C GLY A 81 10.40 -18.11 -5.30
N ALA A 82 11.28 -18.36 -6.28
CA ALA A 82 11.33 -17.59 -7.52
C ALA A 82 10.02 -17.65 -8.31
N VAL A 83 9.41 -18.84 -8.45
CA VAL A 83 8.12 -19.03 -9.12
C VAL A 83 7.00 -18.32 -8.36
N VAL A 84 6.93 -18.46 -7.03
CA VAL A 84 5.94 -17.76 -6.20
C VAL A 84 6.08 -16.25 -6.37
N LEU A 85 7.29 -15.72 -6.30
CA LEU A 85 7.57 -14.31 -6.45
C LEU A 85 7.18 -13.79 -7.85
N ALA A 86 7.60 -14.48 -8.92
CA ALA A 86 7.27 -14.12 -10.29
C ALA A 86 5.76 -14.10 -10.54
N LEU A 87 5.03 -15.14 -10.11
CA LEU A 87 3.58 -15.22 -10.25
C LEU A 87 2.84 -14.21 -9.37
N SER A 88 3.41 -13.84 -8.22
CA SER A 88 2.84 -12.77 -7.41
C SER A 88 3.03 -11.37 -8.02
N PHE A 89 4.05 -11.19 -8.84
CA PHE A 89 4.34 -9.91 -9.50
C PHE A 89 3.58 -9.74 -10.83
N LEU A 90 3.53 -10.78 -11.64
CA LEU A 90 3.09 -10.71 -13.05
C LEU A 90 1.68 -10.14 -13.24
N PRO A 91 0.61 -10.58 -12.53
CA PRO A 91 -0.73 -10.00 -12.70
C PRO A 91 -0.77 -8.50 -12.40
N ALA A 92 -0.13 -8.07 -11.31
CA ALA A 92 -0.09 -6.65 -10.95
C ALA A 92 0.70 -5.80 -11.96
N ALA A 93 1.79 -6.33 -12.51
CA ALA A 93 2.57 -5.66 -13.56
C ALA A 93 1.77 -5.50 -14.84
N VAL A 94 1.07 -6.55 -15.29
CA VAL A 94 0.24 -6.52 -16.50
C VAL A 94 -0.93 -5.55 -16.35
N VAL A 95 -1.66 -5.62 -15.23
CA VAL A 95 -2.79 -4.73 -14.96
C VAL A 95 -2.31 -3.29 -14.77
N GLY A 96 -1.23 -3.07 -14.04
CA GLY A 96 -0.65 -1.74 -13.85
C GLY A 96 -0.19 -1.12 -15.16
N TYR A 97 0.50 -1.90 -16.02
CA TYR A 97 0.95 -1.40 -17.31
C TYR A 97 -0.21 -1.01 -18.24
N LYS A 98 -1.24 -1.88 -18.33
CA LYS A 98 -2.36 -1.67 -19.28
C LYS A 98 -3.44 -0.74 -18.77
N PHE A 99 -3.71 -0.74 -17.47
CA PHE A 99 -4.90 -0.11 -16.89
C PHE A 99 -4.60 1.00 -15.86
N GLU A 100 -3.33 1.41 -15.68
CA GLU A 100 -2.98 2.50 -14.74
C GLU A 100 -3.86 3.75 -14.97
N ARG A 101 -3.92 4.25 -16.22
CA ARG A 101 -4.70 5.46 -16.54
C ARG A 101 -6.21 5.31 -16.34
N PRO A 102 -6.88 4.24 -16.82
CA PRO A 102 -8.30 3.98 -16.52
C PRO A 102 -8.58 3.88 -15.02
N ILE A 103 -7.76 3.16 -14.26
CA ILE A 103 -7.91 3.03 -12.81
C ILE A 103 -7.82 4.40 -12.13
N GLU A 104 -6.83 5.20 -12.46
CA GLU A 104 -6.66 6.54 -11.88
C GLU A 104 -7.83 7.46 -12.21
N ARG A 105 -8.32 7.43 -13.46
CA ARG A 105 -9.44 8.30 -13.89
C ARG A 105 -10.77 7.94 -13.23
N HIS A 106 -11.09 6.64 -13.10
CA HIS A 106 -12.41 6.21 -12.65
C HIS A 106 -12.45 5.88 -11.16
N LEU A 107 -11.33 5.48 -10.55
CA LEU A 107 -11.26 5.03 -9.17
C LEU A 107 -10.46 5.98 -8.24
N GLY A 108 -9.88 7.05 -8.77
CA GLY A 108 -9.02 7.97 -7.99
C GLY A 108 -9.76 8.91 -7.02
N GLY A 109 -11.09 8.99 -7.11
CA GLY A 109 -11.88 9.90 -6.28
C GLY A 109 -12.22 9.36 -4.88
N PRO A 110 -12.68 10.25 -3.95
CA PRO A 110 -12.99 9.88 -2.57
C PRO A 110 -14.07 8.79 -2.45
N ARG A 111 -15.11 8.84 -3.29
CA ARG A 111 -16.20 7.84 -3.30
C ARG A 111 -15.69 6.44 -3.67
N ALA A 112 -14.93 6.34 -4.75
CA ALA A 112 -14.37 5.06 -5.19
C ALA A 112 -13.35 4.52 -4.17
N THR A 113 -12.53 5.40 -3.59
CA THR A 113 -11.60 5.05 -2.50
C THR A 113 -12.35 4.50 -1.28
N ALA A 114 -13.49 5.07 -0.90
CA ALA A 114 -14.32 4.57 0.19
C ALA A 114 -14.87 3.16 -0.11
N TYR A 115 -15.34 2.91 -1.32
CA TYR A 115 -15.73 1.55 -1.72
C TYR A 115 -14.56 0.58 -1.75
N GLY A 116 -13.38 1.01 -2.18
CA GLY A 116 -12.15 0.20 -2.08
C GLY A 116 -11.79 -0.17 -0.64
N LEU A 117 -11.95 0.78 0.31
CA LEU A 117 -11.77 0.51 1.73
C LEU A 117 -12.75 -0.57 2.22
N LEU A 118 -14.04 -0.47 1.87
CA LEU A 118 -15.06 -1.45 2.25
C LEU A 118 -14.79 -2.83 1.65
N ALA A 119 -14.48 -2.89 0.35
CA ALA A 119 -14.17 -4.15 -0.33
C ALA A 119 -12.98 -4.86 0.31
N GLY A 120 -11.90 -4.13 0.57
CA GLY A 120 -10.74 -4.71 1.25
C GLY A 120 -11.00 -5.07 2.71
N ALA A 121 -11.86 -4.32 3.44
CA ALA A 121 -12.28 -4.68 4.79
C ALA A 121 -13.07 -5.99 4.79
N ALA A 122 -14.04 -6.13 3.89
CA ALA A 122 -14.82 -7.35 3.73
C ALA A 122 -13.93 -8.56 3.38
N ALA A 123 -12.99 -8.39 2.43
CA ALA A 123 -12.05 -9.43 2.07
C ALA A 123 -11.21 -9.89 3.28
N MET A 124 -10.73 -8.96 4.11
CA MET A 124 -9.97 -9.29 5.33
C MET A 124 -10.83 -10.05 6.35
N LEU A 125 -12.07 -9.62 6.61
CA LEU A 125 -12.97 -10.29 7.56
C LEU A 125 -13.29 -11.70 7.11
N VAL A 126 -13.69 -11.88 5.84
CA VAL A 126 -14.02 -13.20 5.30
C VAL A 126 -12.82 -14.14 5.27
N ALA A 127 -11.66 -13.63 4.87
CA ALA A 127 -10.44 -14.45 4.82
C ALA A 127 -9.95 -14.85 6.21
N ASP A 128 -10.14 -14.01 7.21
CA ASP A 128 -9.66 -14.26 8.58
C ASP A 128 -10.45 -15.38 9.32
N THR A 129 -11.64 -15.76 8.81
CA THR A 129 -12.38 -16.91 9.31
C THR A 129 -11.79 -18.25 8.89
N ARG A 130 -10.86 -18.27 7.93
CA ARG A 130 -10.26 -19.51 7.43
C ARG A 130 -9.34 -20.17 8.45
N PRO A 131 -9.30 -21.51 8.52
CA PRO A 131 -8.38 -22.23 9.40
C PRO A 131 -6.92 -21.85 9.14
N GLN A 132 -6.08 -21.91 10.16
CA GLN A 132 -4.65 -21.70 10.10
C GLN A 132 -3.93 -23.05 9.98
N LEU A 133 -3.67 -23.50 8.75
CA LEU A 133 -3.18 -24.87 8.49
C LEU A 133 -1.80 -24.90 7.81
N ARG A 134 -1.33 -23.76 7.29
CA ARG A 134 -0.14 -23.74 6.41
C ARG A 134 0.90 -22.73 6.85
N GLY A 135 2.17 -23.14 6.75
CA GLY A 135 3.34 -22.29 6.84
C GLY A 135 3.76 -21.74 5.47
N ARG A 136 4.49 -20.61 5.46
CA ARG A 136 4.95 -19.97 4.21
C ARG A 136 5.85 -20.88 3.35
N GLY A 137 6.61 -21.78 3.96
CA GLY A 137 7.44 -22.77 3.25
C GLY A 137 6.65 -23.73 2.37
N GLU A 138 5.31 -23.79 2.53
CA GLU A 138 4.42 -24.58 1.69
C GLU A 138 3.85 -23.79 0.49
N ALA A 139 4.20 -22.50 0.36
CA ALA A 139 3.72 -21.67 -0.73
C ALA A 139 4.20 -22.21 -2.08
N GLY A 140 3.30 -22.31 -3.05
CA GLY A 140 3.58 -22.81 -4.39
C GLY A 140 3.01 -21.89 -5.47
N ALA A 141 3.04 -22.32 -6.73
CA ALA A 141 2.63 -21.53 -7.88
C ALA A 141 1.20 -20.99 -7.77
N ALA A 142 0.24 -21.81 -7.30
CA ALA A 142 -1.14 -21.37 -7.12
C ALA A 142 -1.29 -20.28 -6.05
N ASP A 143 -0.43 -20.29 -5.03
CA ASP A 143 -0.39 -19.25 -4.01
C ASP A 143 0.21 -17.97 -4.58
N GLY A 144 1.31 -18.08 -5.35
CA GLY A 144 1.91 -16.95 -6.06
C GLY A 144 0.89 -16.26 -6.96
N LEU A 145 0.14 -17.01 -7.77
CA LEU A 145 -0.89 -16.46 -8.65
C LEU A 145 -2.02 -15.78 -7.86
N ALA A 146 -2.53 -16.42 -6.79
CA ALA A 146 -3.56 -15.83 -5.94
C ALA A 146 -3.11 -14.49 -5.33
N LEU A 147 -1.87 -14.43 -4.85
CA LEU A 147 -1.25 -13.23 -4.33
C LEU A 147 -1.04 -12.17 -5.43
N GLY A 148 -0.70 -12.60 -6.64
CA GLY A 148 -0.55 -11.71 -7.79
C GLY A 148 -1.87 -11.06 -8.22
N VAL A 149 -2.96 -11.82 -8.24
CA VAL A 149 -4.32 -11.30 -8.47
C VAL A 149 -4.73 -10.32 -7.37
N ALA A 150 -4.43 -10.65 -6.12
CA ALA A 150 -4.66 -9.74 -5.00
C ALA A 150 -3.86 -8.42 -5.14
N GLN A 151 -2.59 -8.50 -5.56
CA GLN A 151 -1.78 -7.31 -5.83
C GLN A 151 -2.32 -6.47 -7.01
N ALA A 152 -2.85 -7.12 -8.04
CA ALA A 152 -3.53 -6.42 -9.14
C ALA A 152 -4.79 -5.69 -8.65
N ALA A 153 -5.61 -6.32 -7.81
CA ALA A 153 -6.77 -5.67 -7.19
C ALA A 153 -6.38 -4.47 -6.32
N ALA A 154 -5.19 -4.50 -5.71
CA ALA A 154 -4.68 -3.40 -4.89
C ALA A 154 -4.31 -2.13 -5.67
N LEU A 155 -4.29 -2.17 -7.01
CA LEU A 155 -4.14 -0.98 -7.84
C LEU A 155 -5.36 -0.05 -7.73
N ALA A 156 -6.52 -0.59 -7.35
CA ALA A 156 -7.69 0.23 -7.02
C ALA A 156 -7.46 0.95 -5.69
N PRO A 157 -7.56 2.31 -5.66
CA PRO A 157 -7.41 3.08 -4.44
C PRO A 157 -8.35 2.60 -3.32
N GLY A 158 -7.86 2.53 -2.11
CA GLY A 158 -8.64 2.05 -0.96
C GLY A 158 -8.53 0.55 -0.69
N VAL A 159 -8.31 -0.31 -1.68
CA VAL A 159 -8.22 -1.77 -1.49
C VAL A 159 -7.09 -2.18 -0.55
N SER A 160 -5.99 -1.46 -0.54
CA SER A 160 -4.77 -1.76 0.25
C SER A 160 -4.02 -3.01 -0.21
N ARG A 161 -2.83 -2.82 -0.74
CA ARG A 161 -1.95 -3.93 -1.13
C ARG A 161 -1.68 -4.87 0.05
N ASN A 162 -1.25 -4.33 1.18
CA ASN A 162 -0.97 -5.12 2.38
C ASN A 162 -2.22 -5.85 2.88
N GLY A 163 -3.38 -5.16 2.94
CA GLY A 163 -4.64 -5.76 3.37
C GLY A 163 -5.13 -6.89 2.48
N ILE A 164 -5.12 -6.71 1.15
CA ILE A 164 -5.66 -7.71 0.22
C ILE A 164 -4.72 -8.90 0.02
N THR A 165 -3.39 -8.70 0.05
CA THR A 165 -2.43 -9.81 -0.03
C THR A 165 -2.44 -10.64 1.25
N LEU A 166 -2.58 -9.99 2.41
CA LEU A 166 -2.79 -10.67 3.69
C LEU A 166 -4.10 -11.47 3.67
N ALA A 167 -5.20 -10.90 3.19
CA ALA A 167 -6.46 -11.60 3.02
C ALA A 167 -6.34 -12.80 2.05
N ALA A 168 -5.65 -12.63 0.91
CA ALA A 168 -5.43 -13.72 -0.04
C ALA A 168 -4.61 -14.86 0.58
N ALA A 169 -3.54 -14.56 1.31
CA ALA A 169 -2.77 -15.57 2.03
C ALA A 169 -3.59 -16.28 3.11
N ARG A 170 -4.40 -15.55 3.88
CA ARG A 170 -5.32 -16.14 4.85
C ARG A 170 -6.40 -17.02 4.18
N TRP A 171 -6.94 -16.57 3.04
CA TRP A 171 -7.88 -17.39 2.25
C TRP A 171 -7.27 -18.71 1.80
N ARG A 172 -5.95 -18.69 1.50
CA ARG A 172 -5.15 -19.89 1.19
C ARG A 172 -4.74 -20.69 2.44
N ARG A 173 -5.29 -20.37 3.63
CA ARG A 173 -5.12 -21.04 4.91
C ARG A 173 -3.73 -20.92 5.53
N PHE A 174 -2.91 -19.96 5.11
CA PHE A 174 -1.68 -19.65 5.84
C PHE A 174 -2.02 -19.09 7.23
N SER A 175 -1.24 -19.42 8.27
CA SER A 175 -1.38 -18.81 9.58
C SER A 175 -1.21 -17.27 9.49
N ARG A 176 -1.72 -16.52 10.46
CA ARG A 176 -1.70 -15.04 10.38
C ARG A 176 -0.31 -14.46 10.31
N ASP A 177 0.61 -14.98 11.11
CA ASP A 177 2.02 -14.61 11.11
C ASP A 177 2.68 -14.94 9.77
N GLN A 178 2.45 -16.15 9.23
CA GLN A 178 3.03 -16.59 7.95
C GLN A 178 2.41 -15.85 6.76
N ALA A 179 1.12 -15.54 6.80
CA ALA A 179 0.44 -14.73 5.81
C ALA A 179 1.00 -13.30 5.77
N ASN A 180 1.26 -12.71 6.95
CA ASN A 180 1.86 -11.38 7.05
C ASN A 180 3.29 -11.38 6.51
N LEU A 181 4.10 -12.37 6.88
CA LEU A 181 5.47 -12.50 6.41
C LEU A 181 5.51 -12.68 4.89
N LEU A 182 4.68 -13.57 4.34
CA LEU A 182 4.54 -13.80 2.89
C LEU A 182 4.10 -12.53 2.15
N SER A 183 3.08 -11.81 2.66
CA SER A 183 2.61 -10.54 2.10
C SER A 183 3.72 -9.49 2.03
N ARG A 184 4.56 -9.41 3.06
CA ARG A 184 5.69 -8.46 3.10
C ARG A 184 6.81 -8.86 2.14
N THR A 185 7.17 -10.14 2.10
CA THR A 185 8.23 -10.64 1.19
C THR A 185 7.90 -10.34 -0.27
N ILE A 186 6.66 -10.63 -0.71
CA ILE A 186 6.26 -10.37 -2.10
C ILE A 186 6.04 -8.87 -2.40
N ALA A 187 5.84 -8.04 -1.38
CA ALA A 187 5.65 -6.61 -1.53
C ALA A 187 6.93 -5.86 -1.88
N LEU A 188 8.06 -6.27 -1.33
CA LEU A 188 9.33 -5.55 -1.44
C LEU A 188 9.76 -5.32 -2.90
N PRO A 189 9.81 -6.33 -3.80
CA PRO A 189 10.20 -6.11 -5.18
C PRO A 189 9.28 -5.18 -5.94
N ILE A 190 7.97 -5.23 -5.65
CA ILE A 190 6.97 -4.34 -6.29
C ILE A 190 7.16 -2.90 -5.83
N ILE A 191 7.34 -2.68 -4.53
CA ILE A 191 7.59 -1.34 -3.99
C ILE A 191 8.85 -0.76 -4.62
N VAL A 192 9.95 -1.52 -4.64
CA VAL A 192 11.22 -1.07 -5.22
C VAL A 192 11.08 -0.80 -6.72
N GLY A 193 10.48 -1.72 -7.47
CA GLY A 193 10.29 -1.57 -8.91
C GLY A 193 9.38 -0.40 -9.28
N ALA A 194 8.24 -0.24 -8.61
CA ALA A 194 7.33 0.87 -8.83
C ALA A 194 7.96 2.22 -8.46
N THR A 195 8.68 2.26 -7.34
CA THR A 195 9.41 3.45 -6.87
C THR A 195 10.51 3.85 -7.86
N ALA A 196 11.31 2.90 -8.34
CA ALA A 196 12.36 3.14 -9.32
C ALA A 196 11.76 3.66 -10.64
N LEU A 197 10.73 3.00 -11.17
CA LEU A 197 10.08 3.38 -12.42
C LEU A 197 9.46 4.79 -12.34
N LYS A 198 8.74 5.08 -11.27
CA LYS A 198 8.06 6.36 -11.11
C LYS A 198 9.05 7.47 -10.74
N GLY A 199 10.04 7.17 -9.91
CA GLY A 199 11.12 8.10 -9.54
C GLY A 199 11.93 8.56 -10.75
N THR A 200 12.27 7.64 -11.67
CA THR A 200 12.97 7.99 -12.92
C THR A 200 12.09 8.83 -13.85
N ARG A 201 10.78 8.57 -13.92
CA ARG A 201 9.84 9.41 -14.70
C ARG A 201 9.77 10.84 -14.14
N LEU A 202 9.71 10.99 -12.82
CA LEU A 202 9.71 12.30 -12.16
C LEU A 202 11.02 13.06 -12.39
N ALA A 203 12.15 12.39 -12.27
CA ALA A 203 13.47 13.00 -12.49
C ALA A 203 13.64 13.54 -13.93
N ARG A 204 13.10 12.83 -14.92
CA ARG A 204 13.20 13.21 -16.35
C ARG A 204 12.32 14.41 -16.73
N ARG A 205 11.23 14.68 -16.00
CA ARG A 205 10.25 15.71 -16.35
C ARG A 205 10.65 17.13 -15.95
N GLY A 206 11.66 17.28 -15.13
CA GLY A 206 12.03 18.57 -14.52
C GLY A 206 10.95 19.07 -13.54
N ALA A 207 11.32 19.38 -12.34
CA ALA A 207 10.40 19.89 -11.32
C ALA A 207 10.81 21.33 -10.94
N SER A 208 9.84 22.20 -10.68
CA SER A 208 10.13 23.53 -10.15
C SER A 208 10.88 23.42 -8.81
N PRO A 209 11.64 24.44 -8.42
CA PRO A 209 12.34 24.44 -7.12
C PRO A 209 11.38 24.21 -5.95
N GLU A 210 10.18 24.80 -6.02
CA GLU A 210 9.13 24.67 -4.98
C GLU A 210 8.61 23.24 -4.89
N LEU A 211 8.37 22.58 -6.04
CA LEU A 211 7.95 21.19 -6.07
C LEU A 211 9.05 20.27 -5.54
N ARG A 212 10.30 20.49 -5.94
CA ARG A 212 11.44 19.72 -5.41
C ARG A 212 11.55 19.84 -3.89
N ARG A 213 11.37 21.06 -3.34
CA ARG A 213 11.38 21.30 -1.89
C ARG A 213 10.24 20.53 -1.19
N SER A 214 9.00 20.61 -1.71
CA SER A 214 7.85 19.92 -1.13
C SER A 214 8.02 18.41 -1.20
N VAL A 215 8.52 17.88 -2.31
CA VAL A 215 8.85 16.47 -2.49
C VAL A 215 9.91 16.02 -1.48
N ALA A 216 11.01 16.75 -1.35
CA ALA A 216 12.08 16.42 -0.41
C ALA A 216 11.57 16.37 1.05
N ILE A 217 10.77 17.35 1.44
CA ILE A 217 10.14 17.40 2.78
C ILE A 217 9.21 16.18 2.96
N GLY A 218 8.35 15.89 1.99
CA GLY A 218 7.43 14.75 2.05
C GLY A 218 8.17 13.41 2.14
N VAL A 219 9.22 13.21 1.33
CA VAL A 219 10.08 12.01 1.37
C VAL A 219 10.74 11.86 2.74
N ALA A 220 11.34 12.93 3.26
CA ALA A 220 12.01 12.89 4.57
C ALA A 220 11.03 12.59 5.70
N ALA A 221 9.85 13.22 5.70
CA ALA A 221 8.80 12.98 6.69
C ALA A 221 8.25 11.56 6.59
N SER A 222 8.01 11.05 5.37
CA SER A 222 7.57 9.67 5.14
C SER A 222 8.62 8.67 5.58
N PHE A 223 9.89 8.89 5.25
CA PHE A 223 10.98 8.04 5.68
C PHE A 223 11.07 7.97 7.21
N ALA A 224 11.13 9.12 7.87
CA ALA A 224 11.24 9.20 9.33
C ALA A 224 10.02 8.57 10.03
N SER A 225 8.81 8.87 9.55
CA SER A 225 7.57 8.31 10.08
C SER A 225 7.49 6.81 9.91
N THR A 226 7.84 6.28 8.73
CA THR A 226 7.85 4.83 8.47
C THR A 226 8.88 4.14 9.36
N LEU A 227 10.06 4.71 9.51
CA LEU A 227 11.11 4.17 10.37
C LEU A 227 10.68 4.14 11.85
N ALA A 228 10.10 5.24 12.35
CA ALA A 228 9.57 5.33 13.71
C ALA A 228 8.41 4.36 13.95
N SER A 229 7.58 4.13 12.92
CA SER A 229 6.39 3.28 12.99
C SER A 229 6.69 1.78 12.83
N GLN A 230 7.93 1.36 12.62
CA GLN A 230 8.27 -0.06 12.40
C GLN A 230 7.82 -0.99 13.52
N ARG A 231 7.72 -0.47 14.75
CA ARG A 231 7.16 -1.26 15.87
C ARG A 231 5.71 -1.69 15.64
N LEU A 232 4.95 -0.98 14.78
CA LEU A 232 3.58 -1.34 14.41
C LEU A 232 3.53 -2.64 13.59
N ILE A 233 4.59 -2.99 12.87
CA ILE A 233 4.69 -4.28 12.18
C ILE A 233 4.48 -5.43 13.17
N LYS A 234 5.09 -5.34 14.35
CA LYS A 234 4.93 -6.36 15.40
C LYS A 234 3.50 -6.53 15.90
N LEU A 235 2.64 -5.52 15.74
CA LEU A 235 1.22 -5.63 16.08
C LEU A 235 0.46 -6.50 15.07
N VAL A 236 0.86 -6.44 13.79
CA VAL A 236 0.25 -7.24 12.71
C VAL A 236 0.88 -8.64 12.67
N GLU A 237 2.16 -8.78 13.04
CA GLU A 237 2.88 -10.06 13.09
C GLU A 237 2.43 -10.98 14.22
N ARG A 238 1.94 -10.42 15.32
CA ARG A 238 1.34 -11.24 16.38
C ARG A 238 0.08 -11.88 15.82
N ASP A 239 -0.18 -13.14 16.15
CA ASP A 239 -1.38 -13.89 15.74
C ASP A 239 -2.68 -13.19 16.21
N ARG A 240 -2.97 -12.02 15.64
CA ARG A 240 -4.12 -11.20 15.94
C ARG A 240 -5.12 -11.22 14.78
N ALA A 241 -6.39 -11.18 15.14
CA ALA A 241 -7.47 -11.05 14.18
C ALA A 241 -7.37 -9.77 13.35
N LEU A 242 -7.81 -9.84 12.09
CA LEU A 242 -7.75 -8.71 11.16
C LEU A 242 -8.93 -7.74 11.32
N TRP A 243 -9.93 -8.07 12.14
CA TRP A 243 -11.13 -7.26 12.32
C TRP A 243 -10.88 -5.80 12.77
N PRO A 244 -9.87 -5.47 13.64
CA PRO A 244 -9.67 -4.08 14.03
C PRO A 244 -9.30 -3.17 12.87
N TYR A 245 -8.50 -3.69 11.93
CA TYR A 245 -8.11 -2.95 10.71
C TYR A 245 -9.30 -2.85 9.74
N ALA A 246 -10.10 -3.90 9.63
CA ALA A 246 -11.33 -3.88 8.84
C ALA A 246 -12.35 -2.88 9.41
N ALA A 247 -12.53 -2.84 10.72
CA ALA A 247 -13.40 -1.88 11.40
C ALA A 247 -12.95 -0.43 11.17
N TYR A 248 -11.64 -0.15 11.33
CA TYR A 248 -11.08 1.16 11.02
C TYR A 248 -11.37 1.59 9.57
N ARG A 249 -11.15 0.69 8.61
CA ARG A 249 -11.40 0.95 7.18
C ARG A 249 -12.87 1.21 6.90
N ALA A 250 -13.76 0.43 7.52
CA ALA A 250 -15.21 0.61 7.40
C ALA A 250 -15.66 1.95 8.02
N ALA A 251 -15.13 2.32 9.18
CA ALA A 251 -15.43 3.61 9.82
C ALA A 251 -14.95 4.79 8.96
N LEU A 252 -13.74 4.73 8.42
CA LEU A 252 -13.22 5.77 7.53
C LEU A 252 -14.07 5.88 6.25
N ALA A 253 -14.44 4.76 5.63
CA ALA A 253 -15.30 4.74 4.46
C ALA A 253 -16.70 5.32 4.76
N ALA A 254 -17.29 4.95 5.90
CA ALA A 254 -18.58 5.47 6.34
C ALA A 254 -18.54 7.00 6.53
N ALA A 255 -17.48 7.52 7.17
CA ALA A 255 -17.30 8.97 7.34
C ALA A 255 -17.21 9.70 5.98
N VAL A 256 -16.45 9.15 5.03
CA VAL A 256 -16.34 9.71 3.67
C VAL A 256 -17.69 9.69 2.95
N LEU A 257 -18.39 8.57 2.97
CA LEU A 257 -19.69 8.43 2.28
C LEU A 257 -20.77 9.30 2.93
N ALA A 258 -20.76 9.46 4.26
CA ALA A 258 -21.67 10.35 4.97
C ALA A 258 -21.44 11.81 4.57
N ARG A 259 -20.18 12.25 4.48
CA ARG A 259 -19.83 13.61 4.05
C ARG A 259 -20.27 13.87 2.59
N LEU A 260 -19.99 12.91 1.68
CA LEU A 260 -20.43 13.01 0.28
C LEU A 260 -21.95 13.08 0.09
N ARG A 261 -22.74 12.51 1.04
CA ARG A 261 -24.22 12.63 1.01
C ARG A 261 -24.72 13.99 1.47
N ARG A 262 -23.95 14.69 2.30
CA ARG A 262 -24.31 16.02 2.80
C ARG A 262 -24.02 17.14 1.80
N GLY A 263 -23.34 16.83 0.70
CA GLY A 263 -23.02 17.81 -0.34
C GLY A 263 -21.80 18.68 -0.02
N ASP A 264 -21.01 18.28 0.97
CA ASP A 264 -19.79 19.00 1.38
C ASP A 264 -18.54 18.48 0.65
#